data_1c9435292c0f0e6222fa82a53c2aa91c
#
_entry.id   1c9435292c0f0e6222fa82a53c2aa91c
#
_cell.length_a   1.000
_cell.length_b   1.000
_cell.length_c   1.000
_cell.angle_alpha   90.00
_cell.angle_beta   90.00
_cell.angle_gamma   90.00
#
_symmetry.space_group_name_H-M   'P 1'
#
loop_
_entity.id
_entity.type
_entity.pdbx_description
1 polymer ?
#
loop_
_entity_poly.entity_id
_entity_poly.type
_entity_poly.pdbx_seq_one_letter_code
_entity_poly.pdbx_strand_id
1 'polypeptide(L)'
;MEIRPLESDNITVGWRINEEGLPGTGKISEDEFRDLMELSEFCLGAFDGSELLGFVLCLLPNTSYQSLNYAWFQEKYDEFLYVDRIAVSQKHRNRGVGTQLYQCVFNYAEQLNYPVVAEVNLTPPNLDSERFHRRHGFKVAGVFHSETKSVTMFLRPMSLPE
;
A
#
# COMPACT_ATOMS: atom_id res chain seq x y z
N MET A 1 -8.33 4.96 18.09
CA MET A 1 -7.37 4.35 17.15
C MET A 1 -6.15 5.25 17.02
N GLU A 2 -4.99 4.67 17.11
CA GLU A 2 -3.72 5.39 17.01
C GLU A 2 -2.91 4.84 15.83
N ILE A 3 -2.30 5.72 15.02
CA ILE A 3 -1.41 5.34 13.94
C ILE A 3 0.02 5.52 14.43
N ARG A 4 0.81 4.45 14.38
CA ARG A 4 2.22 4.47 14.78
C ARG A 4 3.02 3.45 13.98
N PRO A 5 4.36 3.57 13.93
CA PRO A 5 5.18 2.61 13.18
C PRO A 5 5.00 1.18 13.67
N LEU A 6 4.98 0.24 12.73
CA LEU A 6 5.08 -1.18 13.05
C LEU A 6 6.48 -1.49 13.56
N GLU A 7 6.55 -2.32 14.59
CA GLU A 7 7.80 -2.76 15.16
C GLU A 7 7.97 -4.27 14.96
N SER A 8 9.14 -4.80 15.31
CA SER A 8 9.44 -6.22 15.13
C SER A 8 8.42 -7.14 15.82
N ASP A 9 7.86 -6.72 16.95
CA ASP A 9 6.84 -7.47 17.68
C ASP A 9 5.51 -7.58 16.93
N ASN A 10 5.30 -6.74 15.93
CA ASN A 10 4.04 -6.68 15.17
C ASN A 10 4.11 -7.48 13.87
N ILE A 11 5.27 -8.03 13.49
CA ILE A 11 5.47 -8.66 12.18
C ILE A 11 4.52 -9.84 11.97
N THR A 12 4.42 -10.74 12.94
CA THR A 12 3.58 -11.94 12.82
C THR A 12 2.11 -11.57 12.61
N VAL A 13 1.59 -10.63 13.41
CA VAL A 13 0.20 -10.19 13.30
C VAL A 13 -0.03 -9.44 11.99
N GLY A 14 0.90 -8.57 11.61
CA GLY A 14 0.83 -7.86 10.33
C GLY A 14 0.81 -8.82 9.14
N TRP A 15 1.67 -9.81 9.16
CA TRP A 15 1.68 -10.84 8.13
C TRP A 15 0.35 -11.62 8.08
N ARG A 16 -0.23 -11.96 9.22
CA ARG A 16 -1.54 -12.64 9.27
C ARG A 16 -2.64 -11.76 8.66
N ILE A 17 -2.61 -10.45 8.91
CA ILE A 17 -3.55 -9.51 8.29
C ILE A 17 -3.37 -9.50 6.77
N ASN A 18 -2.13 -9.56 6.28
CA ASN A 18 -1.84 -9.69 4.86
C ASN A 18 -2.47 -10.96 4.27
N GLU A 19 -2.36 -12.09 4.97
CA GLU A 19 -2.95 -13.35 4.54
C GLU A 19 -4.48 -13.26 4.44
N GLU A 20 -5.13 -12.53 5.34
CA GLU A 20 -6.58 -12.30 5.28
C GLU A 20 -7.00 -11.50 4.05
N GLY A 21 -6.10 -10.72 3.47
CA GLY A 21 -6.37 -9.88 2.30
C GLY A 21 -6.17 -10.58 0.96
N LEU A 22 -5.69 -11.83 0.96
CA LEU A 22 -5.45 -12.53 -0.30
C LEU A 22 -6.77 -12.81 -1.03
N PRO A 23 -6.78 -12.77 -2.38
CA PRO A 23 -5.68 -12.47 -3.30
C PRO A 23 -5.48 -10.97 -3.57
N GLY A 24 -6.21 -10.08 -2.92
CA GLY A 24 -6.10 -8.64 -3.14
C GLY A 24 -4.72 -8.09 -2.82
N THR A 25 -4.11 -8.54 -1.70
CA THR A 25 -2.70 -8.33 -1.40
C THR A 25 -1.88 -9.46 -2.00
N GLY A 26 -0.62 -9.20 -2.30
CA GLY A 26 0.28 -10.25 -2.79
C GLY A 26 0.66 -11.22 -1.67
N LYS A 27 0.72 -12.51 -2.02
CA LYS A 27 1.15 -13.54 -1.06
C LYS A 27 2.65 -13.44 -0.83
N ILE A 28 3.05 -13.34 0.43
CA ILE A 28 4.46 -13.35 0.85
C ILE A 28 4.58 -14.17 2.13
N SER A 29 5.80 -14.65 2.40
CA SER A 29 6.12 -15.29 3.67
C SER A 29 6.29 -14.24 4.77
N GLU A 30 6.29 -14.68 6.01
CA GLU A 30 6.56 -13.81 7.15
C GLU A 30 7.96 -13.20 7.06
N ASP A 31 8.97 -13.96 6.62
CA ASP A 31 10.33 -13.47 6.43
C ASP A 31 10.40 -12.42 5.32
N GLU A 32 9.69 -12.64 4.23
CA GLU A 32 9.59 -11.66 3.14
C GLU A 32 8.91 -10.37 3.62
N PHE A 33 7.90 -10.49 4.47
CA PHE A 33 7.25 -9.32 5.08
C PHE A 33 8.26 -8.50 5.91
N ARG A 34 9.09 -9.19 6.71
CA ARG A 34 10.15 -8.53 7.49
C ARG A 34 11.15 -7.82 6.59
N ASP A 35 11.60 -8.49 5.53
CA ASP A 35 12.55 -7.92 4.58
C ASP A 35 11.94 -6.68 3.88
N LEU A 36 10.69 -6.76 3.52
CA LEU A 36 9.98 -5.65 2.89
C LEU A 36 9.86 -4.45 3.83
N MET A 37 9.60 -4.69 5.11
CA MET A 37 9.60 -3.62 6.11
C MET A 37 10.95 -2.90 6.18
N GLU A 38 12.05 -3.65 6.08
CA GLU A 38 13.39 -3.06 6.10
C GLU A 38 13.68 -2.18 4.88
N LEU A 39 13.15 -2.55 3.71
CA LEU A 39 13.29 -1.76 2.48
C LEU A 39 12.38 -0.53 2.47
N SER A 40 11.33 -0.54 3.26
CA SER A 40 10.29 0.50 3.21
C SER A 40 10.78 1.84 3.75
N GLU A 41 10.24 2.92 3.20
CA GLU A 41 10.38 4.24 3.78
C GLU A 41 9.69 4.30 5.13
N PHE A 42 8.50 3.70 5.22
CA PHE A 42 7.81 3.49 6.48
C PHE A 42 6.81 2.33 6.37
N CYS A 43 6.53 1.75 7.51
CA CYS A 43 5.44 0.81 7.69
C CYS A 43 4.65 1.26 8.92
N LEU A 44 3.41 1.71 8.70
CA LEU A 44 2.55 2.22 9.77
C LEU A 44 1.46 1.23 10.08
N GLY A 45 1.14 1.11 11.36
CA GLY A 45 0.02 0.32 11.85
C GLY A 45 -1.04 1.21 12.48
N ALA A 46 -2.29 0.79 12.37
CA ALA A 46 -3.41 1.35 13.10
C ALA A 46 -3.70 0.44 14.29
N PHE A 47 -3.72 1.01 15.47
CA PHE A 47 -3.83 0.24 16.72
C PHE A 47 -5.02 0.71 17.55
N ASP A 48 -5.67 -0.25 18.21
CA ASP A 48 -6.58 0.00 19.33
C ASP A 48 -5.89 -0.60 20.56
N GLY A 49 -5.31 0.29 21.39
CA GLY A 49 -4.41 -0.17 22.46
C GLY A 49 -3.23 -0.94 21.86
N SER A 50 -3.08 -2.21 22.22
CA SER A 50 -2.04 -3.09 21.68
C SER A 50 -2.49 -3.90 20.47
N GLU A 51 -3.77 -3.85 20.13
CA GLU A 51 -4.31 -4.62 19.00
C GLU A 51 -4.04 -3.92 17.67
N LEU A 52 -3.40 -4.63 16.74
CA LEU A 52 -3.17 -4.14 15.38
C LEU A 52 -4.42 -4.37 14.55
N LEU A 53 -4.96 -3.28 13.99
CA LEU A 53 -6.18 -3.30 13.16
C LEU A 53 -5.89 -3.39 11.67
N GLY A 54 -4.76 -2.86 11.25
CA GLY A 54 -4.36 -2.81 9.86
C GLY A 54 -3.01 -2.13 9.71
N PHE A 55 -2.46 -2.15 8.50
CA PHE A 55 -1.15 -1.54 8.24
C PHE A 55 -1.06 -1.04 6.79
N VAL A 56 -0.11 -0.16 6.57
CA VAL A 56 0.29 0.31 5.23
C VAL A 56 1.81 0.33 5.15
N LEU A 57 2.34 -0.09 4.01
CA LEU A 57 3.78 -0.18 3.77
C LEU A 57 4.12 0.57 2.49
N CYS A 58 5.05 1.53 2.58
CA CYS A 58 5.41 2.40 1.46
C CYS A 58 6.90 2.38 1.18
N LEU A 59 7.25 2.48 -0.12
CA LEU A 59 8.64 2.56 -0.58
C LEU A 59 8.86 3.82 -1.42
N LEU A 60 10.07 4.36 -1.33
CA LEU A 60 10.55 5.38 -2.24
C LEU A 60 11.13 4.73 -3.50
N PRO A 61 11.36 5.49 -4.59
CA PRO A 61 12.07 4.96 -5.76
C PRO A 61 13.49 4.53 -5.42
N ASN A 62 14.09 3.73 -6.31
CA ASN A 62 15.50 3.36 -6.29
C ASN A 62 15.92 2.44 -5.14
N THR A 63 14.98 1.64 -4.63
CA THR A 63 15.31 0.56 -3.70
C THR A 63 15.63 -0.72 -4.48
N SER A 64 16.12 -1.73 -3.78
CA SER A 64 16.40 -3.05 -4.36
C SER A 64 15.18 -3.97 -4.43
N TYR A 65 13.98 -3.44 -4.18
CA TYR A 65 12.75 -4.25 -4.18
C TYR A 65 12.50 -4.90 -5.54
N GLN A 66 12.32 -6.22 -5.54
CA GLN A 66 12.19 -7.04 -6.75
C GLN A 66 10.72 -7.29 -7.08
N SER A 67 9.99 -6.24 -7.44
CA SER A 67 8.59 -6.32 -7.84
C SER A 67 8.44 -5.77 -9.25
N LEU A 68 7.73 -6.51 -10.11
CA LEU A 68 7.44 -6.06 -11.47
C LEU A 68 6.55 -4.83 -11.47
N ASN A 69 5.61 -4.74 -10.53
CA ASN A 69 4.74 -3.56 -10.40
C ASN A 69 5.55 -2.33 -10.00
N TYR A 70 6.43 -2.48 -9.03
CA TYR A 70 7.32 -1.41 -8.59
C TYR A 70 8.22 -0.95 -9.75
N ALA A 71 8.80 -1.90 -10.49
CA ALA A 71 9.64 -1.60 -11.65
C ALA A 71 8.87 -0.82 -12.72
N TRP A 72 7.60 -1.14 -12.93
CA TRP A 72 6.74 -0.44 -13.87
C TRP A 72 6.64 1.05 -13.53
N PHE A 73 6.45 1.37 -12.24
CA PHE A 73 6.40 2.76 -11.79
C PHE A 73 7.77 3.44 -11.92
N GLN A 74 8.86 2.74 -11.62
CA GLN A 74 10.21 3.30 -11.74
C GLN A 74 10.59 3.66 -13.17
N GLU A 75 10.07 2.94 -14.16
CA GLU A 75 10.29 3.28 -15.57
C GLU A 75 9.54 4.55 -15.99
N LYS A 76 8.40 4.84 -15.37
CA LYS A 76 7.53 5.94 -15.77
C LYS A 76 7.74 7.22 -14.98
N TYR A 77 8.19 7.12 -13.74
CA TYR A 77 8.28 8.28 -12.84
C TYR A 77 9.60 8.27 -12.08
N ASP A 78 10.19 9.45 -11.95
CA ASP A 78 11.43 9.61 -11.18
C ASP A 78 11.15 9.74 -9.68
N GLU A 79 10.01 10.31 -9.32
CA GLU A 79 9.62 10.57 -7.94
C GLU A 79 8.22 10.06 -7.67
N PHE A 80 8.07 9.26 -6.63
CA PHE A 80 6.78 8.76 -6.18
C PHE A 80 6.92 8.16 -4.78
N LEU A 81 5.79 8.05 -4.09
CA LEU A 81 5.67 7.24 -2.90
C LEU A 81 4.79 6.03 -3.27
N TYR A 82 5.37 4.86 -3.24
CA TYR A 82 4.71 3.63 -3.67
C TYR A 82 4.10 2.90 -2.48
N VAL A 83 2.77 2.73 -2.51
CA VAL A 83 2.07 1.88 -1.54
C VAL A 83 2.14 0.45 -2.05
N ASP A 84 3.07 -0.33 -1.50
CA ASP A 84 3.20 -1.73 -1.89
C ASP A 84 1.99 -2.54 -1.46
N ARG A 85 1.55 -2.30 -0.22
CA ARG A 85 0.35 -2.95 0.31
C ARG A 85 -0.27 -2.16 1.45
N ILE A 86 -1.58 -2.25 1.52
CA ILE A 86 -2.39 -1.76 2.63
C ILE A 86 -3.41 -2.85 2.93
N ALA A 87 -3.56 -3.21 4.17
CA ALA A 87 -4.47 -4.28 4.58
C ALA A 87 -5.10 -3.96 5.92
N VAL A 88 -6.37 -4.30 6.06
CA VAL A 88 -7.14 -4.13 7.29
C VAL A 88 -7.62 -5.50 7.74
N SER A 89 -7.48 -5.78 9.03
CA SER A 89 -7.98 -7.00 9.64
C SER A 89 -9.46 -7.21 9.27
N GLN A 90 -9.81 -8.43 8.92
CA GLN A 90 -11.15 -8.76 8.43
C GLN A 90 -12.26 -8.30 9.40
N LYS A 91 -12.04 -8.48 10.69
CA LYS A 91 -13.01 -8.10 11.72
C LYS A 91 -13.08 -6.58 11.99
N HIS A 92 -12.19 -5.80 11.39
CA HIS A 92 -12.13 -4.34 11.59
C HIS A 92 -12.38 -3.56 10.30
N ARG A 93 -12.82 -4.21 9.24
CA ARG A 93 -13.14 -3.54 7.97
C ARG A 93 -14.38 -2.67 8.10
N ASN A 94 -14.49 -1.67 7.21
CA ASN A 94 -15.60 -0.72 7.16
C ASN A 94 -15.70 0.19 8.40
N ARG A 95 -14.57 0.45 9.06
CA ARG A 95 -14.46 1.34 10.22
C ARG A 95 -13.52 2.52 9.96
N GLY A 96 -13.15 2.77 8.71
CA GLY A 96 -12.28 3.87 8.35
C GLY A 96 -10.80 3.66 8.62
N VAL A 97 -10.37 2.43 8.93
CA VAL A 97 -8.95 2.14 9.22
C VAL A 97 -8.09 2.43 8.00
N GLY A 98 -8.48 1.92 6.82
CA GLY A 98 -7.74 2.17 5.59
C GLY A 98 -7.66 3.65 5.23
N THR A 99 -8.74 4.39 5.43
CA THR A 99 -8.78 5.83 5.20
C THR A 99 -7.80 6.57 6.11
N GLN A 100 -7.74 6.21 7.39
CA GLN A 100 -6.81 6.81 8.34
C GLN A 100 -5.34 6.52 7.96
N LEU A 101 -5.05 5.29 7.55
CA LEU A 101 -3.71 4.92 7.09
C LEU A 101 -3.33 5.71 5.84
N TYR A 102 -4.22 5.80 4.85
CA TYR A 102 -3.96 6.57 3.65
C TYR A 102 -3.80 8.07 3.93
N GLN A 103 -4.52 8.60 4.91
CA GLN A 103 -4.36 10.00 5.27
C GLN A 103 -2.91 10.30 5.71
N CYS A 104 -2.31 9.39 6.47
CA CYS A 104 -0.90 9.51 6.85
C CYS A 104 0.04 9.42 5.64
N VAL A 105 -0.26 8.51 4.69
CA VAL A 105 0.51 8.38 3.45
C VAL A 105 0.45 9.67 2.64
N PHE A 106 -0.74 10.24 2.47
CA PHE A 106 -0.92 11.47 1.68
C PHE A 106 -0.21 12.66 2.32
N ASN A 107 -0.30 12.79 3.65
CA ASN A 107 0.41 13.85 4.37
C ASN A 107 1.93 13.74 4.19
N TYR A 108 2.46 12.54 4.24
CA TYR A 108 3.89 12.31 4.03
C TYR A 108 4.29 12.64 2.58
N ALA A 109 3.49 12.20 1.61
CA ALA A 109 3.74 12.47 0.20
C ALA A 109 3.72 13.97 -0.11
N GLU A 110 2.82 14.72 0.52
CA GLU A 110 2.77 16.18 0.37
C GLU A 110 4.04 16.85 0.89
N GLN A 111 4.59 16.37 2.00
CA GLN A 111 5.84 16.89 2.54
C GLN A 111 7.01 16.65 1.57
N LEU A 112 7.01 15.51 0.90
CA LEU A 112 8.03 15.19 -0.12
C LEU A 112 7.75 15.86 -1.47
N ASN A 113 6.52 16.31 -1.69
CA ASN A 113 6.05 16.81 -2.99
C ASN A 113 6.07 15.71 -4.05
N TYR A 114 5.65 14.50 -3.69
CA TYR A 114 5.61 13.32 -4.55
C TYR A 114 4.18 12.86 -4.80
N PRO A 115 3.87 12.31 -5.99
CA PRO A 115 2.63 11.60 -6.19
C PRO A 115 2.65 10.27 -5.43
N VAL A 116 1.46 9.73 -5.14
CA VAL A 116 1.31 8.41 -4.53
C VAL A 116 0.89 7.44 -5.63
N VAL A 117 1.54 6.29 -5.70
CA VAL A 117 1.22 5.25 -6.68
C VAL A 117 0.90 3.93 -5.97
N ALA A 118 0.01 3.15 -6.58
CA ALA A 118 -0.39 1.85 -6.07
C ALA A 118 -1.01 1.04 -7.21
N GLU A 119 -1.05 -0.28 -7.07
CA GLU A 119 -1.77 -1.12 -8.04
C GLU A 119 -2.93 -1.85 -7.38
N VAL A 120 -3.94 -2.17 -8.19
CA VAL A 120 -5.10 -2.95 -7.78
C VAL A 120 -5.34 -4.05 -8.82
N ASN A 121 -5.58 -5.26 -8.37
CA ASN A 121 -5.83 -6.39 -9.25
C ASN A 121 -7.04 -6.15 -10.16
N LEU A 122 -6.85 -6.38 -11.45
CA LEU A 122 -7.90 -6.33 -12.46
C LEU A 122 -8.41 -7.74 -12.78
N THR A 123 -7.52 -8.73 -12.72
CA THR A 123 -7.85 -10.16 -12.89
C THR A 123 -7.11 -10.99 -11.83
N PRO A 124 -7.80 -11.56 -10.84
CA PRO A 124 -9.24 -11.37 -10.57
C PRO A 124 -9.53 -9.95 -10.08
N PRO A 125 -10.73 -9.41 -10.38
CA PRO A 125 -11.03 -8.03 -10.00
C PRO A 125 -11.16 -7.86 -8.49
N ASN A 126 -10.70 -6.70 -8.00
CA ASN A 126 -10.88 -6.28 -6.63
C ASN A 126 -11.65 -4.95 -6.63
N LEU A 127 -12.96 -5.07 -6.82
CA LEU A 127 -13.82 -3.90 -7.04
C LEU A 127 -13.87 -2.98 -5.83
N ASP A 128 -13.83 -3.53 -4.61
CA ASP A 128 -13.85 -2.73 -3.39
C ASP A 128 -12.59 -1.88 -3.28
N SER A 129 -11.43 -2.45 -3.57
CA SER A 129 -10.17 -1.74 -3.55
C SER A 129 -10.12 -0.69 -4.66
N GLU A 130 -10.63 -1.01 -5.85
CA GLU A 130 -10.69 -0.07 -6.95
C GLU A 130 -11.53 1.16 -6.58
N ARG A 131 -12.73 0.96 -6.03
CA ARG A 131 -13.60 2.04 -5.58
C ARG A 131 -12.95 2.86 -4.48
N PHE A 132 -12.30 2.20 -3.53
CA PHE A 132 -11.59 2.85 -2.45
C PHE A 132 -10.51 3.79 -2.99
N HIS A 133 -9.69 3.32 -3.93
CA HIS A 133 -8.63 4.13 -4.51
C HIS A 133 -9.18 5.31 -5.32
N ARG A 134 -10.20 5.08 -6.15
CA ARG A 134 -10.82 6.17 -6.92
C ARG A 134 -11.43 7.22 -6.00
N ARG A 135 -12.08 6.81 -4.92
CA ARG A 135 -12.68 7.71 -3.93
C ARG A 135 -11.63 8.60 -3.25
N HIS A 136 -10.41 8.09 -3.11
CA HIS A 136 -9.30 8.84 -2.50
C HIS A 136 -8.44 9.60 -3.51
N GLY A 137 -8.93 9.80 -4.72
CA GLY A 137 -8.29 10.67 -5.72
C GLY A 137 -7.29 10.00 -6.63
N PHE A 138 -7.20 8.67 -6.60
CA PHE A 138 -6.34 7.95 -7.54
C PHE A 138 -6.97 7.90 -8.91
N LYS A 139 -6.14 8.03 -9.94
CA LYS A 139 -6.53 7.94 -11.35
C LYS A 139 -5.73 6.83 -12.02
N VAL A 140 -6.31 6.24 -13.06
CA VAL A 140 -5.61 5.20 -13.83
C VAL A 140 -4.42 5.80 -14.56
N ALA A 141 -3.23 5.28 -14.27
CA ALA A 141 -1.99 5.63 -14.99
C ALA A 141 -1.69 4.63 -16.10
N GLY A 142 -2.21 3.42 -16.01
CA GLY A 142 -2.04 2.39 -17.01
C GLY A 142 -2.54 1.05 -16.51
N VAL A 143 -2.35 0.02 -17.33
CA VAL A 143 -2.65 -1.36 -16.99
C VAL A 143 -1.40 -2.18 -17.28
N PHE A 144 -1.01 -3.02 -16.33
CA PHE A 144 0.13 -3.90 -16.50
C PHE A 144 -0.35 -5.35 -16.59
N HIS A 145 0.03 -6.02 -17.67
CA HIS A 145 -0.30 -7.42 -17.90
C HIS A 145 0.94 -8.27 -17.65
N SER A 146 0.85 -9.22 -16.71
CA SER A 146 1.86 -10.25 -16.52
C SER A 146 1.30 -11.57 -17.03
N GLU A 147 2.12 -12.64 -16.97
CA GLU A 147 1.70 -13.96 -17.44
C GLU A 147 0.48 -14.51 -16.70
N THR A 148 0.32 -14.15 -15.43
CA THR A 148 -0.69 -14.74 -14.55
C THR A 148 -1.83 -13.80 -14.19
N LYS A 149 -1.66 -12.49 -14.36
CA LYS A 149 -2.69 -11.52 -13.96
C LYS A 149 -2.50 -10.17 -14.64
N SER A 150 -3.55 -9.35 -14.55
CA SER A 150 -3.51 -7.95 -14.95
C SER A 150 -3.79 -7.09 -13.73
N VAL A 151 -3.13 -5.94 -13.66
CA VAL A 151 -3.32 -4.97 -12.56
C VAL A 151 -3.53 -3.58 -13.14
N THR A 152 -4.40 -2.82 -12.49
CA THR A 152 -4.56 -1.40 -12.78
C THR A 152 -3.52 -0.63 -11.98
N MET A 153 -2.75 0.20 -12.69
CA MET A 153 -1.72 1.04 -12.08
C MET A 153 -2.34 2.41 -11.81
N PHE A 154 -2.42 2.77 -10.54
CA PHE A 154 -3.06 4.00 -10.09
C PHE A 154 -2.04 5.05 -9.66
N LEU A 155 -2.36 6.32 -9.91
CA LEU A 155 -1.56 7.45 -9.45
C LEU A 155 -2.49 8.49 -8.83
N ARG A 156 -2.16 8.93 -7.62
CA ARG A 156 -2.78 10.08 -6.98
C ARG A 156 -1.83 11.26 -7.16
N PRO A 157 -2.19 12.27 -7.97
CA PRO A 157 -1.28 13.37 -8.26
C PRO A 157 -1.02 14.23 -7.01
N MET A 158 0.10 14.94 -7.02
CA MET A 158 0.40 15.96 -6.02
C MET A 158 -0.67 17.05 -6.09
N SER A 159 -0.93 17.68 -4.92
CA SER A 159 -1.73 18.90 -4.91
C SER A 159 -0.98 19.97 -5.70
N LEU A 160 -1.66 20.61 -6.65
CA LEU A 160 -1.07 21.72 -7.39
C LEU A 160 -0.94 22.92 -6.45
N PRO A 161 0.18 23.65 -6.49
CA PRO A 161 0.29 24.91 -5.74
C PRO A 161 -0.76 25.90 -6.27
N GLU A 162 -1.41 26.54 -5.33
CA GLU A 162 -2.40 27.59 -5.67
C GLU A 162 -1.72 28.83 -6.25
#